data_a52c2547e61e2b9b4d28123630dd5154
#
_entry.id   a52c2547e61e2b9b4d28123630dd5154
#
_cell.length_a   1.000
_cell.length_b   1.000
_cell.length_c   1.000
_cell.angle_alpha   90.00
_cell.angle_beta   90.00
_cell.angle_gamma   90.00
#
_symmetry.space_group_name_H-M   'P 1'
#
loop_
_entity.id
_entity.type
_entity.pdbx_description
1 polymer ?
#
loop_
_entity_poly.entity_id
_entity_poly.type
_entity_poly.pdbx_seq_one_letter_code
_entity_poly.pdbx_strand_id
1 'polypeptide(L)'
;VRELSIILPTCNRAQLLDRCLTTLARNVYCDYEIIVVDGASTDRTPDVLDRACDLFEDRLTWIREDKRQGFVRAANTGFHAASGRYLTWLNDDARPLPGSYQNAIDQLESHSVQYGLIAMFHRWHSPRNIAFEKTANGTTYQLCHVRGTLYANFALAHREVFEQLDYFDEQYRFYGADPDFSLKAWHAGLKVEPAIASFIDHDEHPDDRRLADAEQAQRDNARLFAKWDLPPVNQQRNDFDPRNPCTLGPWRQRPPAA
;
A
#
# COMPACT_ATOMS: atom_id res chain seq x y z
N VAL A 1 4.47 19.99 -11.23
CA VAL A 1 3.66 18.98 -10.50
C VAL A 1 3.96 17.65 -11.15
N ARG A 2 4.44 16.66 -10.40
CA ARG A 2 4.69 15.31 -10.89
C ARG A 2 3.38 14.59 -11.21
N GLU A 3 3.45 13.59 -12.07
CA GLU A 3 2.28 12.75 -12.33
C GLU A 3 2.01 11.79 -11.17
N LEU A 4 3.05 11.08 -10.69
CA LEU A 4 2.97 10.09 -9.62
C LEU A 4 3.90 10.41 -8.45
N SER A 5 3.41 10.30 -7.22
CA SER A 5 4.25 10.24 -6.01
C SER A 5 4.24 8.83 -5.43
N ILE A 6 5.43 8.27 -5.25
CA ILE A 6 5.66 6.96 -4.66
C ILE A 6 6.18 7.15 -3.24
N ILE A 7 5.37 6.82 -2.25
CA ILE A 7 5.71 6.96 -0.84
C ILE A 7 6.35 5.67 -0.35
N LEU A 8 7.57 5.77 0.20
CA LEU A 8 8.42 4.63 0.55
C LEU A 8 8.93 4.74 2.00
N PRO A 9 8.16 4.29 2.99
CA PRO A 9 8.65 4.18 4.36
C PRO A 9 9.73 3.11 4.48
N THR A 10 10.80 3.40 5.21
CA THR A 10 11.89 2.45 5.49
C THR A 10 12.45 2.61 6.89
N CYS A 11 13.10 1.58 7.42
CA CYS A 11 13.85 1.66 8.68
C CYS A 11 14.80 0.47 8.81
N ASN A 12 16.12 0.71 8.86
CA ASN A 12 17.15 -0.31 9.03
C ASN A 12 17.06 -1.46 8.01
N ARG A 13 16.86 -1.14 6.73
CA ARG A 13 16.71 -2.12 5.63
C ARG A 13 17.50 -1.70 4.38
N ALA A 14 18.72 -1.23 4.57
CA ALA A 14 19.57 -0.67 3.52
C ALA A 14 19.61 -1.50 2.23
N GLN A 15 19.79 -2.83 2.32
CA GLN A 15 19.89 -3.70 1.14
C GLN A 15 18.58 -3.85 0.38
N LEU A 16 17.45 -3.90 1.09
CA LEU A 16 16.13 -4.02 0.48
C LEU A 16 15.76 -2.69 -0.19
N LEU A 17 15.97 -1.58 0.50
CA LEU A 17 15.78 -0.25 -0.04
C LEU A 17 16.60 -0.03 -1.32
N ASP A 18 17.89 -0.39 -1.34
CA ASP A 18 18.76 -0.24 -2.51
C ASP A 18 18.23 -1.00 -3.73
N ARG A 19 17.74 -2.24 -3.52
CA ARG A 19 17.10 -3.04 -4.57
C ARG A 19 15.78 -2.42 -5.04
N CYS A 20 14.96 -1.94 -4.11
CA CYS A 20 13.70 -1.28 -4.42
C CYS A 20 13.95 -0.03 -5.29
N LEU A 21 14.82 0.88 -4.85
CA LEU A 21 15.17 2.11 -5.57
C LEU A 21 15.77 1.81 -6.96
N THR A 22 16.71 0.86 -7.04
CA THR A 22 17.28 0.43 -8.33
C THR A 22 16.19 -0.07 -9.28
N THR A 23 15.17 -0.78 -8.76
CA THR A 23 14.06 -1.27 -9.59
C THR A 23 13.13 -0.13 -10.02
N LEU A 24 12.84 0.81 -9.13
CA LEU A 24 12.04 1.99 -9.49
C LEU A 24 12.67 2.78 -10.63
N ALA A 25 13.99 3.01 -10.59
CA ALA A 25 14.71 3.72 -11.66
C ALA A 25 14.56 3.05 -13.04
N ARG A 26 14.39 1.72 -13.09
CA ARG A 26 14.30 0.94 -14.33
C ARG A 26 12.89 0.71 -14.82
N ASN A 27 11.92 0.61 -13.92
CA ASN A 27 10.59 0.06 -14.20
C ASN A 27 9.46 1.09 -14.19
N VAL A 28 9.72 2.33 -13.72
CA VAL A 28 8.72 3.41 -13.72
C VAL A 28 8.93 4.30 -14.93
N TYR A 29 7.91 4.45 -15.76
CA TYR A 29 7.99 5.12 -17.07
C TYR A 29 7.23 6.44 -17.13
N CYS A 30 6.32 6.72 -16.19
CA CYS A 30 5.64 8.02 -16.07
C CYS A 30 6.54 9.08 -15.43
N ASP A 31 6.11 10.32 -15.39
CA ASP A 31 6.78 11.38 -14.60
C ASP A 31 6.48 11.18 -13.10
N TYR A 32 7.49 10.88 -12.31
CA TYR A 32 7.32 10.50 -10.91
C TYR A 32 8.30 11.16 -9.96
N GLU A 33 7.93 11.19 -8.70
CA GLU A 33 8.81 11.44 -7.57
C GLU A 33 8.75 10.28 -6.56
N ILE A 34 9.81 10.13 -5.79
CA ILE A 34 9.90 9.19 -4.67
C ILE A 34 10.07 10.00 -3.39
N ILE A 35 9.23 9.72 -2.40
CA ILE A 35 9.35 10.30 -1.07
C ILE A 35 9.66 9.18 -0.10
N VAL A 36 10.93 9.09 0.29
CA VAL A 36 11.38 8.12 1.28
C VAL A 36 11.23 8.72 2.67
N VAL A 37 10.60 7.97 3.57
CA VAL A 37 10.53 8.36 4.99
C VAL A 37 11.33 7.36 5.81
N ASP A 38 12.49 7.80 6.29
CA ASP A 38 13.42 7.01 7.08
C ASP A 38 13.09 7.08 8.57
N GLY A 39 12.66 5.97 9.13
CA GLY A 39 12.31 5.80 10.54
C GLY A 39 13.51 5.78 11.49
N ALA A 40 14.38 6.81 11.42
CA ALA A 40 15.58 6.95 12.23
C ALA A 40 16.53 5.74 12.12
N SER A 41 16.84 5.32 10.91
CA SER A 41 17.76 4.20 10.67
C SER A 41 19.14 4.43 11.26
N THR A 42 19.72 3.32 11.77
CA THR A 42 21.06 3.28 12.35
C THR A 42 22.04 2.37 11.59
N ASP A 43 21.52 1.69 10.55
CA ASP A 43 22.33 0.90 9.62
C ASP A 43 22.84 1.79 8.46
N ARG A 44 23.14 1.16 7.33
CA ARG A 44 23.62 1.87 6.12
C ARG A 44 22.50 2.48 5.27
N THR A 45 21.27 2.57 5.77
CA THR A 45 20.15 3.20 5.05
C THR A 45 20.47 4.64 4.64
N PRO A 46 21.04 5.53 5.48
CA PRO A 46 21.43 6.86 5.06
C PRO A 46 22.42 6.88 3.88
N ASP A 47 23.43 5.98 3.88
CA ASP A 47 24.38 5.87 2.76
C ASP A 47 23.68 5.47 1.44
N VAL A 48 22.64 4.65 1.52
CA VAL A 48 21.83 4.27 0.35
C VAL A 48 21.05 5.48 -0.17
N LEU A 49 20.45 6.24 0.74
CA LEU A 49 19.66 7.42 0.40
C LEU A 49 20.51 8.54 -0.21
N ASP A 50 21.72 8.77 0.31
CA ASP A 50 22.64 9.74 -0.27
C ASP A 50 22.97 9.40 -1.73
N ARG A 51 23.31 8.13 -2.02
CA ARG A 51 23.53 7.67 -3.40
C ARG A 51 22.28 7.73 -4.28
N ALA A 52 21.13 7.50 -3.69
CA ALA A 52 19.86 7.59 -4.41
C ALA A 52 19.53 9.03 -4.80
N CYS A 53 19.87 10.03 -3.98
CA CYS A 53 19.75 11.45 -4.36
C CYS A 53 20.53 11.75 -5.62
N ASP A 54 21.75 11.22 -5.78
CA ASP A 54 22.55 11.39 -7.01
C ASP A 54 21.90 10.70 -8.22
N LEU A 55 21.27 9.53 -8.02
CA LEU A 55 20.65 8.77 -9.10
C LEU A 55 19.33 9.37 -9.58
N PHE A 56 18.52 9.85 -8.66
CA PHE A 56 17.16 10.34 -8.96
C PHE A 56 17.09 11.86 -9.12
N GLU A 57 18.13 12.57 -8.69
CA GLU A 57 18.19 14.03 -8.73
C GLU A 57 16.99 14.67 -8.03
N ASP A 58 16.27 15.55 -8.71
CA ASP A 58 15.09 16.26 -8.18
C ASP A 58 13.83 15.38 -8.02
N ARG A 59 13.92 14.09 -8.41
CA ARG A 59 12.82 13.12 -8.27
C ARG A 59 12.80 12.38 -6.93
N LEU A 60 13.83 12.52 -6.10
CA LEU A 60 13.86 11.88 -4.79
C LEU A 60 14.00 12.90 -3.68
N THR A 61 13.09 12.82 -2.74
CA THR A 61 13.16 13.52 -1.45
C THR A 61 13.17 12.48 -0.34
N TRP A 62 14.02 12.65 0.66
CA TRP A 62 13.93 11.81 1.84
C TRP A 62 13.78 12.64 3.12
N ILE A 63 12.92 12.15 4.00
CA ILE A 63 12.57 12.75 5.28
C ILE A 63 13.04 11.80 6.37
N ARG A 64 13.84 12.30 7.30
CA ARG A 64 14.28 11.51 8.43
C ARG A 64 13.44 11.80 9.66
N GLU A 65 12.88 10.76 10.27
CA GLU A 65 12.21 10.87 11.57
C GLU A 65 13.25 10.98 12.71
N ASP A 66 12.92 11.69 13.79
CA ASP A 66 13.76 11.72 15.01
C ASP A 66 13.77 10.36 15.71
N LYS A 67 12.68 9.60 15.60
CA LYS A 67 12.51 8.26 16.13
C LYS A 67 11.50 7.48 15.27
N ARG A 68 11.64 6.17 15.20
CA ARG A 68 10.72 5.28 14.47
C ARG A 68 9.28 5.42 14.97
N GLN A 69 8.40 5.96 14.14
CA GLN A 69 6.99 6.14 14.46
C GLN A 69 6.12 4.97 13.96
N GLY A 70 6.61 4.19 13.03
CA GLY A 70 5.92 3.08 12.40
C GLY A 70 5.50 3.37 10.95
N PHE A 71 5.10 2.32 10.23
CA PHE A 71 4.77 2.40 8.81
C PHE A 71 3.69 3.46 8.51
N VAL A 72 2.62 3.45 9.30
CA VAL A 72 1.43 4.28 9.03
C VAL A 72 1.75 5.77 9.08
N ARG A 73 2.41 6.23 10.15
CA ARG A 73 2.78 7.64 10.29
C ARG A 73 3.84 8.06 9.28
N ALA A 74 4.82 7.19 9.04
CA ALA A 74 5.82 7.46 8.00
C ALA A 74 5.17 7.58 6.61
N ALA A 75 4.21 6.71 6.28
CA ALA A 75 3.45 6.82 5.03
C ALA A 75 2.66 8.14 4.96
N ASN A 76 1.94 8.52 6.02
CA ASN A 76 1.20 9.80 6.06
C ASN A 76 2.14 11.00 5.92
N THR A 77 3.30 11.00 6.58
CA THR A 77 4.34 12.04 6.39
C THR A 77 4.72 12.16 4.91
N GLY A 78 4.92 11.03 4.23
CA GLY A 78 5.21 11.00 2.80
C GLY A 78 4.04 11.49 1.94
N PHE A 79 2.81 11.06 2.22
CA PHE A 79 1.63 11.52 1.48
C PHE A 79 1.43 13.05 1.58
N HIS A 80 1.63 13.62 2.76
CA HIS A 80 1.52 15.08 2.94
C HIS A 80 2.63 15.87 2.25
N ALA A 81 3.82 15.28 2.08
CA ALA A 81 4.93 15.89 1.36
C ALA A 81 4.84 15.74 -0.17
N ALA A 82 3.98 14.85 -0.64
CA ALA A 82 3.83 14.50 -2.05
C ALA A 82 3.30 15.66 -2.90
N SER A 83 3.73 15.75 -4.18
CA SER A 83 3.26 16.74 -5.14
C SER A 83 2.49 16.15 -6.33
N GLY A 84 2.57 14.84 -6.55
CA GLY A 84 2.00 14.15 -7.70
C GLY A 84 0.47 14.16 -7.75
N ARG A 85 -0.08 14.07 -8.97
CA ARG A 85 -1.51 13.94 -9.22
C ARG A 85 -2.07 12.61 -8.69
N TYR A 86 -1.27 11.54 -8.81
CA TYR A 86 -1.56 10.22 -8.26
C TYR A 86 -0.65 9.93 -7.09
N LEU A 87 -1.16 9.19 -6.12
CA LEU A 87 -0.41 8.72 -4.97
C LEU A 87 -0.43 7.19 -4.92
N THR A 88 0.69 6.63 -4.49
CA THR A 88 0.84 5.21 -4.16
C THR A 88 1.80 5.05 -3.00
N TRP A 89 1.76 3.92 -2.33
CA TRP A 89 2.80 3.54 -1.36
C TRP A 89 3.47 2.25 -1.78
N LEU A 90 4.68 2.07 -1.34
CA LEU A 90 5.48 0.90 -1.62
C LEU A 90 6.30 0.52 -0.39
N ASN A 91 6.41 -0.76 -0.12
CA ASN A 91 7.33 -1.26 0.90
C ASN A 91 8.75 -1.33 0.35
N ASP A 92 9.75 -1.18 1.21
CA ASP A 92 11.17 -1.25 0.83
C ASP A 92 11.64 -2.66 0.40
N ASP A 93 10.80 -3.69 0.62
CA ASP A 93 10.97 -5.07 0.12
C ASP A 93 10.08 -5.40 -1.09
N ALA A 94 9.49 -4.38 -1.71
CA ALA A 94 8.60 -4.52 -2.85
C ALA A 94 9.18 -3.86 -4.11
N ARG A 95 8.88 -4.41 -5.28
CA ARG A 95 9.41 -3.98 -6.58
C ARG A 95 8.31 -4.03 -7.65
N PRO A 96 7.96 -2.90 -8.27
CA PRO A 96 7.01 -2.92 -9.38
C PRO A 96 7.61 -3.63 -10.60
N LEU A 97 6.81 -4.43 -11.30
CA LEU A 97 7.19 -4.90 -12.63
C LEU A 97 7.20 -3.72 -13.63
N PRO A 98 7.93 -3.84 -14.76
CA PRO A 98 8.02 -2.79 -15.77
C PRO A 98 6.64 -2.27 -16.20
N GLY A 99 6.42 -0.95 -16.13
CA GLY A 99 5.19 -0.29 -16.55
C GLY A 99 3.98 -0.45 -15.62
N SER A 100 4.13 -1.11 -14.47
CA SER A 100 2.99 -1.37 -13.56
C SER A 100 2.25 -0.09 -13.13
N TYR A 101 2.97 0.95 -12.78
CA TYR A 101 2.34 2.21 -12.39
C TYR A 101 1.66 2.92 -13.58
N GLN A 102 2.31 2.93 -14.76
CA GLN A 102 1.69 3.51 -15.95
C GLN A 102 0.37 2.78 -16.29
N ASN A 103 0.38 1.45 -16.26
CA ASN A 103 -0.83 0.66 -16.50
C ASN A 103 -1.96 0.97 -15.50
N ALA A 104 -1.63 1.23 -14.23
CA ALA A 104 -2.61 1.62 -13.23
C ALA A 104 -3.16 3.03 -13.47
N ILE A 105 -2.31 3.98 -13.87
CA ILE A 105 -2.71 5.33 -14.25
C ILE A 105 -3.62 5.28 -15.48
N ASP A 106 -3.23 4.60 -16.54
CA ASP A 106 -4.01 4.44 -17.76
C ASP A 106 -5.38 3.82 -17.48
N GLN A 107 -5.44 2.87 -16.54
CA GLN A 107 -6.69 2.28 -16.09
C GLN A 107 -7.58 3.30 -15.38
N LEU A 108 -7.04 4.15 -14.52
CA LEU A 108 -7.80 5.23 -13.86
C LEU A 108 -8.34 6.23 -14.88
N GLU A 109 -7.51 6.62 -15.86
CA GLU A 109 -7.88 7.62 -16.89
C GLU A 109 -8.90 7.07 -17.89
N SER A 110 -8.88 5.77 -18.19
CA SER A 110 -9.76 5.16 -19.19
C SER A 110 -11.22 5.05 -18.74
N HIS A 111 -11.49 5.21 -17.45
CA HIS A 111 -12.83 5.03 -16.88
C HIS A 111 -13.34 6.35 -16.31
N SER A 112 -14.44 6.81 -16.87
CA SER A 112 -15.05 8.11 -16.54
C SER A 112 -15.73 8.16 -15.16
N VAL A 113 -15.64 7.13 -14.29
CA VAL A 113 -16.50 7.07 -13.10
C VAL A 113 -15.83 6.36 -11.92
N GLN A 114 -15.65 7.12 -10.81
CA GLN A 114 -15.69 6.64 -9.41
C GLN A 114 -14.78 5.48 -9.00
N TYR A 115 -13.65 5.25 -9.68
CA TYR A 115 -12.63 4.40 -9.09
C TYR A 115 -11.98 5.15 -7.92
N GLY A 116 -12.11 4.57 -6.74
CA GLY A 116 -11.36 5.05 -5.58
C GLY A 116 -9.91 4.58 -5.68
N LEU A 117 -9.71 3.27 -5.71
CA LEU A 117 -8.40 2.65 -5.67
C LEU A 117 -8.23 1.63 -6.79
N ILE A 118 -7.10 1.64 -7.48
CA ILE A 118 -6.63 0.52 -8.28
C ILE A 118 -5.76 -0.37 -7.40
N ALA A 119 -6.23 -1.58 -7.12
CA ALA A 119 -5.51 -2.59 -6.35
C ALA A 119 -4.49 -3.31 -7.23
N MET A 120 -3.20 -3.11 -6.99
CA MET A 120 -2.13 -3.74 -7.76
C MET A 120 -1.89 -5.16 -7.25
N PHE A 121 -1.80 -6.11 -8.16
CA PHE A 121 -1.48 -7.49 -7.84
C PHE A 121 -0.08 -7.60 -7.24
N HIS A 122 0.06 -8.34 -6.17
CA HIS A 122 1.36 -8.54 -5.52
C HIS A 122 1.64 -10.01 -5.26
N ARG A 123 2.91 -10.38 -5.12
CA ARG A 123 3.28 -11.72 -4.72
C ARG A 123 2.97 -11.88 -3.23
N TRP A 124 2.22 -12.94 -2.91
CA TRP A 124 1.81 -13.24 -1.55
C TRP A 124 2.16 -14.68 -1.21
N HIS A 125 2.71 -14.90 -0.03
CA HIS A 125 3.16 -16.24 0.37
C HIS A 125 2.13 -17.01 1.21
N SER A 126 1.01 -16.40 1.55
CA SER A 126 -0.07 -17.06 2.29
C SER A 126 -1.21 -17.45 1.35
N PRO A 127 -1.69 -18.71 1.37
CA PRO A 127 -2.84 -19.14 0.57
C PRO A 127 -4.19 -18.69 1.14
N ARG A 128 -4.19 -17.80 2.14
CA ARG A 128 -5.42 -17.39 2.83
C ARG A 128 -5.93 -16.05 2.29
N ASN A 129 -7.26 -15.94 2.21
CA ASN A 129 -7.95 -14.70 1.86
C ASN A 129 -7.61 -14.17 0.46
N ILE A 130 -7.40 -15.05 -0.50
CA ILE A 130 -7.15 -14.68 -1.90
C ILE A 130 -8.48 -14.30 -2.56
N ALA A 131 -8.54 -13.10 -3.13
CA ALA A 131 -9.67 -12.61 -3.91
C ALA A 131 -9.49 -12.91 -5.41
N PHE A 132 -8.34 -12.56 -5.95
CA PHE A 132 -7.99 -12.75 -7.36
C PHE A 132 -6.55 -13.21 -7.51
N GLU A 133 -6.30 -13.92 -8.62
CA GLU A 133 -4.97 -14.35 -9.02
C GLU A 133 -4.71 -14.00 -10.48
N LYS A 134 -3.50 -13.60 -10.80
CA LYS A 134 -2.99 -13.41 -12.16
C LYS A 134 -1.56 -13.91 -12.27
N THR A 135 -1.20 -14.45 -13.43
CA THR A 135 0.17 -14.87 -13.72
C THR A 135 0.82 -13.87 -14.66
N ALA A 136 2.01 -13.40 -14.29
CA ALA A 136 2.88 -12.59 -15.14
C ALA A 136 4.31 -13.14 -15.06
N ASN A 137 4.97 -13.30 -16.21
CA ASN A 137 6.34 -13.82 -16.30
C ASN A 137 6.56 -15.14 -15.55
N GLY A 138 5.55 -16.04 -15.54
CA GLY A 138 5.63 -17.34 -14.85
C GLY A 138 5.46 -17.28 -13.33
N THR A 139 5.19 -16.10 -12.76
CA THR A 139 4.94 -15.88 -11.33
C THR A 139 3.47 -15.56 -11.09
N THR A 140 2.87 -16.15 -10.06
CA THR A 140 1.50 -15.86 -9.64
C THR A 140 1.49 -14.69 -8.66
N TYR A 141 0.64 -13.70 -8.95
CA TYR A 141 0.38 -12.52 -8.14
C TYR A 141 -1.07 -12.54 -7.70
N GLN A 142 -1.35 -11.97 -6.54
CA GLN A 142 -2.64 -12.10 -5.88
C GLN A 142 -3.16 -10.75 -5.39
N LEU A 143 -4.48 -10.68 -5.23
CA LEU A 143 -5.16 -9.67 -4.43
C LEU A 143 -5.87 -10.37 -3.28
N CYS A 144 -5.95 -9.69 -2.16
CA CYS A 144 -6.52 -10.23 -0.94
C CYS A 144 -7.90 -9.63 -0.62
N HIS A 145 -8.64 -10.32 0.25
CA HIS A 145 -9.87 -9.82 0.81
C HIS A 145 -9.88 -9.90 2.35
N VAL A 146 -10.58 -9.00 2.98
CA VAL A 146 -10.92 -9.09 4.39
C VAL A 146 -12.41 -9.36 4.54
N ARG A 147 -12.76 -10.53 5.05
CA ARG A 147 -14.15 -10.95 5.23
C ARG A 147 -15.03 -10.80 3.96
N GLY A 148 -14.50 -11.22 2.82
CA GLY A 148 -15.20 -11.15 1.53
C GLY A 148 -15.15 -9.76 0.86
N THR A 149 -14.53 -8.76 1.47
CA THR A 149 -14.37 -7.44 0.88
C THR A 149 -12.95 -7.28 0.34
N LEU A 150 -12.84 -6.97 -0.96
CA LEU A 150 -11.57 -6.72 -1.63
C LEU A 150 -10.86 -5.53 -0.99
N TYR A 151 -9.57 -5.68 -0.74
CA TYR A 151 -8.70 -4.59 -0.35
C TYR A 151 -7.38 -4.60 -1.13
N ALA A 152 -6.72 -3.47 -1.17
CA ALA A 152 -5.46 -3.26 -1.85
C ALA A 152 -4.31 -3.21 -0.83
N ASN A 153 -3.37 -4.15 -0.90
CA ASN A 153 -2.10 -4.05 -0.18
C ASN A 153 -1.17 -2.99 -0.77
N PHE A 154 -1.29 -2.78 -2.10
CA PHE A 154 -0.67 -1.71 -2.84
C PHE A 154 -1.75 -1.08 -3.70
N ALA A 155 -1.99 0.20 -3.54
CA ALA A 155 -2.98 0.92 -4.31
C ALA A 155 -2.37 2.12 -5.02
N LEU A 156 -2.99 2.47 -6.14
CA LEU A 156 -2.78 3.75 -6.81
C LEU A 156 -4.13 4.45 -6.95
N ALA A 157 -4.18 5.73 -6.62
CA ALA A 157 -5.38 6.53 -6.73
C ALA A 157 -5.06 8.00 -6.99
N HIS A 158 -6.07 8.77 -7.39
CA HIS A 158 -5.96 10.23 -7.41
C HIS A 158 -5.66 10.77 -6.00
N ARG A 159 -4.86 11.83 -5.90
CA ARG A 159 -4.56 12.53 -4.65
C ARG A 159 -5.84 12.88 -3.88
N GLU A 160 -6.85 13.38 -4.58
CA GLU A 160 -8.14 13.78 -4.01
C GLU A 160 -8.83 12.64 -3.25
N VAL A 161 -8.62 11.38 -3.67
CA VAL A 161 -9.15 10.21 -2.96
C VAL A 161 -8.44 10.03 -1.62
N PHE A 162 -7.11 10.21 -1.56
CA PHE A 162 -6.37 10.16 -0.30
C PHE A 162 -6.82 11.28 0.65
N GLU A 163 -7.00 12.48 0.14
CA GLU A 163 -7.49 13.63 0.89
C GLU A 163 -8.93 13.40 1.39
N GLN A 164 -9.83 12.92 0.53
CA GLN A 164 -11.22 12.59 0.89
C GLN A 164 -11.31 11.50 1.97
N LEU A 165 -10.42 10.53 1.93
CA LEU A 165 -10.39 9.41 2.87
C LEU A 165 -9.56 9.71 4.12
N ASP A 166 -9.01 10.92 4.26
CA ASP A 166 -8.16 11.31 5.38
C ASP A 166 -7.00 10.34 5.59
N TYR A 167 -6.30 10.01 4.50
CA TYR A 167 -5.09 9.17 4.48
C TYR A 167 -5.20 7.88 5.30
N PHE A 168 -4.09 7.36 5.82
CA PHE A 168 -4.11 6.22 6.75
C PHE A 168 -4.50 6.67 8.16
N ASP A 169 -5.31 5.85 8.85
CA ASP A 169 -5.67 6.08 10.23
C ASP A 169 -4.46 5.84 11.14
N GLU A 170 -3.94 6.89 11.77
CA GLU A 170 -2.75 6.85 12.63
C GLU A 170 -2.94 6.11 13.96
N GLN A 171 -4.13 5.61 14.21
CA GLN A 171 -4.37 4.69 15.32
C GLN A 171 -3.76 3.31 15.05
N TYR A 172 -3.50 2.96 13.77
CA TYR A 172 -2.65 1.83 13.41
C TYR A 172 -1.17 2.24 13.43
N ARG A 173 -0.30 1.29 13.66
CA ARG A 173 1.13 1.56 13.65
C ARG A 173 1.86 0.88 12.49
N PHE A 174 1.55 -0.39 12.23
CA PHE A 174 2.23 -1.18 11.20
C PHE A 174 1.28 -1.93 10.28
N TYR A 175 0.17 -2.45 10.81
CA TYR A 175 -0.74 -3.34 10.12
C TYR A 175 -2.15 -2.79 10.10
N GLY A 176 -2.97 -3.29 9.19
CA GLY A 176 -4.38 -2.93 9.12
C GLY A 176 -4.68 -1.62 8.41
N ALA A 177 -3.69 -0.78 8.10
CA ALA A 177 -3.93 0.51 7.44
C ALA A 177 -4.37 0.36 6.00
N ASP A 178 -3.80 -0.55 5.24
CA ASP A 178 -4.16 -0.87 3.86
C ASP A 178 -5.58 -1.46 3.72
N PRO A 179 -6.00 -2.51 4.48
CA PRO A 179 -7.39 -2.89 4.48
C PRO A 179 -8.33 -1.81 5.02
N ASP A 180 -7.96 -1.08 6.08
CA ASP A 180 -8.76 0.04 6.60
C ASP A 180 -9.00 1.12 5.53
N PHE A 181 -7.97 1.52 4.81
CA PHE A 181 -8.07 2.52 3.75
C PHE A 181 -8.99 2.06 2.62
N SER A 182 -8.90 0.79 2.25
CA SER A 182 -9.80 0.19 1.26
C SER A 182 -11.25 0.11 1.77
N LEU A 183 -11.47 -0.21 3.04
CA LEU A 183 -12.78 -0.20 3.66
C LEU A 183 -13.38 1.22 3.75
N LYS A 184 -12.54 2.23 4.02
CA LYS A 184 -12.96 3.66 3.94
C LYS A 184 -13.42 4.02 2.53
N ALA A 185 -12.69 3.58 1.49
CA ALA A 185 -13.09 3.80 0.10
C ALA A 185 -14.46 3.18 -0.21
N TRP A 186 -14.66 1.90 0.14
CA TRP A 186 -15.95 1.24 -0.02
C TRP A 186 -17.08 1.93 0.74
N HIS A 187 -16.81 2.36 1.96
CA HIS A 187 -17.78 3.08 2.79
C HIS A 187 -18.18 4.43 2.21
N ALA A 188 -17.23 5.12 1.60
CA ALA A 188 -17.46 6.39 0.89
C ALA A 188 -18.17 6.23 -0.47
N GLY A 189 -18.53 4.99 -0.87
CA GLY A 189 -19.16 4.71 -2.15
C GLY A 189 -18.19 4.65 -3.33
N LEU A 190 -16.89 4.72 -3.07
CA LEU A 190 -15.83 4.52 -4.07
C LEU A 190 -15.61 3.02 -4.29
N LYS A 191 -14.98 2.68 -5.42
CA LYS A 191 -14.65 1.29 -5.75
C LYS A 191 -13.18 1.00 -5.53
N VAL A 192 -12.88 -0.22 -5.06
CA VAL A 192 -11.55 -0.81 -5.10
C VAL A 192 -11.55 -1.80 -6.27
N GLU A 193 -10.82 -1.48 -7.33
CA GLU A 193 -10.82 -2.26 -8.57
C GLU A 193 -9.51 -3.03 -8.75
N PRO A 194 -9.56 -4.29 -9.14
CA PRO A 194 -8.37 -5.05 -9.52
C PRO A 194 -7.64 -4.38 -10.69
N ALA A 195 -6.35 -4.23 -10.59
CA ALA A 195 -5.52 -3.76 -11.69
C ALA A 195 -5.64 -4.70 -12.90
N ILE A 196 -5.66 -4.15 -14.12
CA ILE A 196 -5.65 -4.95 -15.35
C ILE A 196 -4.27 -5.59 -15.57
N ALA A 197 -3.20 -4.81 -15.46
CA ALA A 197 -1.84 -5.23 -15.76
C ALA A 197 -0.78 -4.56 -14.86
N SER A 198 -1.06 -4.46 -13.56
CA SER A 198 -0.12 -3.84 -12.60
C SER A 198 0.27 -4.83 -11.52
N PHE A 199 1.57 -5.08 -11.40
CA PHE A 199 2.12 -6.15 -10.58
C PHE A 199 3.28 -5.64 -9.71
N ILE A 200 3.30 -6.06 -8.45
CA ILE A 200 4.34 -5.75 -7.46
C ILE A 200 4.99 -7.07 -6.99
N ASP A 201 6.26 -7.23 -7.27
CA ASP A 201 7.04 -8.34 -6.73
C ASP A 201 7.39 -8.00 -5.28
N HIS A 202 6.78 -8.69 -4.33
CA HIS A 202 6.91 -8.42 -2.91
C HIS A 202 7.61 -9.59 -2.22
N ASP A 203 8.84 -9.35 -1.78
CA ASP A 203 9.63 -10.32 -1.02
C ASP A 203 9.35 -10.11 0.47
N GLU A 204 8.33 -10.72 1.01
CA GLU A 204 8.10 -10.70 2.46
C GLU A 204 9.30 -11.28 3.20
N HIS A 205 10.16 -10.42 3.70
CA HIS A 205 11.27 -10.84 4.55
C HIS A 205 10.85 -10.80 6.02
N PRO A 206 10.73 -11.96 6.69
CA PRO A 206 10.68 -11.98 8.13
C PRO A 206 12.02 -11.46 8.66
N ASP A 207 12.00 -10.39 9.39
CA ASP A 207 13.16 -9.86 10.10
C ASP A 207 12.86 -9.74 11.60
N ASP A 208 13.91 -9.57 12.40
CA ASP A 208 13.79 -9.48 13.86
C ASP A 208 12.85 -8.35 14.32
N ARG A 209 12.66 -7.33 13.48
CA ARG A 209 11.75 -6.21 13.77
C ARG A 209 10.29 -6.62 13.59
N ARG A 210 9.96 -7.41 12.56
CA ARG A 210 8.61 -7.96 12.39
C ARG A 210 8.25 -8.87 13.54
N LEU A 211 9.22 -9.64 14.06
CA LEU A 211 9.02 -10.45 15.26
C LEU A 211 8.81 -9.60 16.51
N ALA A 212 9.60 -8.54 16.68
CA ALA A 212 9.45 -7.59 17.79
C ALA A 212 8.11 -6.81 17.73
N ASP A 213 7.57 -6.60 16.54
CA ASP A 213 6.30 -5.89 16.32
C ASP A 213 5.05 -6.81 16.41
N ALA A 214 5.20 -8.11 16.72
CA ALA A 214 4.10 -9.09 16.67
C ALA A 214 2.91 -8.72 17.60
N GLU A 215 3.17 -8.23 18.81
CA GLU A 215 2.11 -7.77 19.69
C GLU A 215 1.39 -6.53 19.14
N GLN A 216 2.12 -5.61 18.50
CA GLN A 216 1.50 -4.44 17.88
C GLN A 216 0.66 -4.87 16.69
N ALA A 217 1.11 -5.85 15.90
CA ALA A 217 0.33 -6.42 14.81
C ALA A 217 -1.00 -7.00 15.30
N GLN A 218 -1.01 -7.67 16.44
CA GLN A 218 -2.25 -8.18 17.06
C GLN A 218 -3.18 -7.04 17.48
N ARG A 219 -2.63 -5.98 18.09
CA ARG A 219 -3.41 -4.78 18.49
C ARG A 219 -4.00 -4.07 17.25
N ASP A 220 -3.21 -3.88 16.21
CA ASP A 220 -3.64 -3.25 14.97
C ASP A 220 -4.77 -4.07 14.30
N ASN A 221 -4.62 -5.39 14.21
CA ASN A 221 -5.65 -6.28 13.68
C ASN A 221 -6.94 -6.26 14.52
N ALA A 222 -6.81 -6.30 15.86
CA ALA A 222 -7.97 -6.23 16.74
C ALA A 222 -8.74 -4.91 16.55
N ARG A 223 -8.01 -3.80 16.36
CA ARG A 223 -8.59 -2.48 16.05
C ARG A 223 -9.36 -2.49 14.72
N LEU A 224 -8.77 -3.05 13.65
CA LEU A 224 -9.42 -3.17 12.35
C LEU A 224 -10.76 -3.90 12.47
N PHE A 225 -10.75 -5.03 13.17
CA PHE A 225 -11.95 -5.84 13.38
C PHE A 225 -13.01 -5.12 14.19
N ALA A 226 -12.62 -4.41 15.25
CA ALA A 226 -13.54 -3.65 16.09
C ALA A 226 -14.12 -2.42 15.35
N LYS A 227 -13.27 -1.67 14.64
CA LYS A 227 -13.68 -0.46 13.91
C LYS A 227 -14.75 -0.76 12.85
N TRP A 228 -14.60 -1.88 12.14
CA TRP A 228 -15.46 -2.24 11.02
C TRP A 228 -16.50 -3.31 11.37
N ASP A 229 -16.62 -3.69 12.66
CA ASP A 229 -17.52 -4.75 13.13
C ASP A 229 -17.36 -6.04 12.29
N LEU A 230 -16.11 -6.41 12.00
CA LEU A 230 -15.82 -7.56 11.17
C LEU A 230 -16.05 -8.86 11.95
N PRO A 231 -16.62 -9.90 11.33
CA PRO A 231 -16.89 -11.17 12.01
C PRO A 231 -15.58 -11.84 12.47
N PRO A 232 -15.59 -12.52 13.63
CA PRO A 232 -14.43 -13.23 14.16
C PRO A 232 -13.83 -14.27 13.19
N VAL A 233 -12.55 -14.62 13.38
CA VAL A 233 -11.80 -15.55 12.52
C VAL A 233 -12.49 -16.92 12.38
N ASN A 234 -13.09 -17.43 13.47
CA ASN A 234 -13.78 -18.72 13.51
C ASN A 234 -15.14 -18.74 12.79
N GLN A 235 -15.68 -17.57 12.42
CA GLN A 235 -16.90 -17.42 11.64
C GLN A 235 -16.58 -17.05 10.19
N GLN A 236 -15.34 -17.21 9.77
CA GLN A 236 -14.91 -16.89 8.41
C GLN A 236 -15.69 -17.70 7.39
N ARG A 237 -16.42 -16.98 6.57
CA ARG A 237 -16.59 -17.39 5.18
C ARG A 237 -15.32 -16.95 4.47
N ASN A 238 -14.49 -17.90 4.07
CA ASN A 238 -13.37 -17.64 3.16
C ASN A 238 -13.85 -17.40 1.73
N ASP A 239 -15.14 -17.15 1.55
CA ASP A 239 -15.79 -17.08 0.26
C ASP A 239 -15.74 -15.63 -0.22
N PHE A 240 -14.86 -15.36 -1.15
CA PHE A 240 -14.87 -14.13 -1.93
C PHE A 240 -15.74 -14.33 -3.18
N ASP A 241 -16.73 -13.48 -3.39
CA ASP A 241 -17.52 -13.47 -4.63
C ASP A 241 -17.02 -12.32 -5.53
N PRO A 242 -16.35 -12.61 -6.66
CA PRO A 242 -15.85 -11.57 -7.57
C PRO A 242 -16.96 -10.70 -8.19
N ARG A 243 -18.22 -11.18 -8.20
CA ARG A 243 -19.38 -10.41 -8.65
C ARG A 243 -19.89 -9.44 -7.59
N ASN A 244 -19.49 -9.65 -6.32
CA ASN A 244 -19.80 -8.78 -5.19
C ASN A 244 -18.53 -8.55 -4.36
N PRO A 245 -17.56 -7.76 -4.86
CA PRO A 245 -16.24 -7.61 -4.24
C PRO A 245 -16.29 -6.83 -2.91
N CYS A 246 -17.46 -6.36 -2.50
CA CYS A 246 -17.67 -5.69 -1.23
C CYS A 246 -18.85 -6.32 -0.50
N THR A 247 -18.54 -7.13 0.50
CA THR A 247 -19.53 -7.77 1.37
C THR A 247 -19.76 -7.02 2.69
N LEU A 248 -19.32 -5.76 2.78
CA LEU A 248 -19.70 -4.88 3.89
C LEU A 248 -21.24 -4.85 3.96
N GLY A 249 -21.82 -5.67 4.81
CA GLY A 249 -23.26 -5.87 4.95
C GLY A 249 -23.96 -4.66 5.58
N PRO A 250 -24.75 -4.83 6.65
CA PRO A 250 -25.38 -3.73 7.39
C PRO A 250 -24.40 -2.67 7.92
N TRP A 251 -23.10 -2.97 8.01
CA TRP A 251 -22.06 -2.04 8.43
C TRP A 251 -21.85 -0.88 7.44
N ARG A 252 -22.22 -1.04 6.17
CA ARG A 252 -22.20 0.04 5.16
C ARG A 252 -22.91 1.32 5.60
N GLN A 253 -23.83 1.20 6.55
CA GLN A 253 -24.64 2.33 7.02
C GLN A 253 -24.13 2.93 8.33
N ARG A 254 -23.10 2.36 8.95
CA ARG A 254 -22.54 2.89 10.18
C ARG A 254 -21.24 3.65 9.86
N PRO A 255 -21.11 4.91 10.30
CA PRO A 255 -19.81 5.56 10.26
C PRO A 255 -18.82 4.74 11.10
N PRO A 256 -17.52 4.69 10.74
CA PRO A 256 -16.51 4.05 11.57
C PRO A 256 -16.58 4.65 12.97
N ALA A 257 -16.47 3.81 13.99
CA ALA A 257 -16.38 4.28 15.38
C ALA A 257 -15.13 5.17 15.49
N ALA A 258 -15.32 6.37 16.02
CA ALA A 258 -14.28 7.40 16.17
C ALA A 258 -13.14 6.93 17.11
#